data_8e5aca0eeda1eecb7886d72bf2ce5067
#
_entry.id   8e5aca0eeda1eecb7886d72bf2ce5067
#
_cell.length_a   1.000
_cell.length_b   1.000
_cell.length_c   1.000
_cell.angle_alpha   90.00
_cell.angle_beta   90.00
_cell.angle_gamma   90.00
#
_symmetry.space_group_name_H-M   'P 1'
#
loop_
_entity.id
_entity.type
_entity.pdbx_description
1 polymer ?
#
loop_
_entity_poly.entity_id
_entity_poly.type
_entity_poly.pdbx_seq_one_letter_code
_entity_poly.pdbx_strand_id
1 'polypeptide(L)'
;KLRIKYMYEDQTTSLSEVLLSSANMSEVLNKAEYVQQVYSYDRSKLDEISATAKEASDIKTKLENDMKELEDMDAELHDKQASLYTTIEDLKKERDDIATKLTTAQQRSARALASSYYMSYATTANNDSEVANGIINLAYSFLGTPYASGGSSPSGFDCSGFTSYLFRQYGINLSRSSSAQAYGGQAVSLSDIQPGDVVCYPGHVGIYIGGGQIIHASVPGDVVKIASMNIMTITAVRRYW
;
A
#
# COMPACT_ATOMS: atom_id res chain seq x y z
N LYS A 1 49.36 -4.15 42.79
CA LYS A 1 50.46 -4.07 41.77
C LYS A 1 51.83 -3.75 42.41
N LEU A 2 51.97 -2.68 43.19
CA LEU A 2 53.24 -2.30 43.87
C LEU A 2 53.74 -3.36 44.86
N ARG A 3 52.85 -3.98 45.65
CA ARG A 3 53.18 -5.00 46.63
C ARG A 3 53.64 -6.30 45.98
N ILE A 4 53.00 -6.72 44.89
CA ILE A 4 53.39 -7.89 44.08
C ILE A 4 54.77 -7.65 43.44
N LYS A 5 54.99 -6.45 42.89
CA LYS A 5 56.29 -6.04 42.34
C LYS A 5 57.41 -6.14 43.39
N TYR A 6 57.16 -5.64 44.62
CA TYR A 6 58.11 -5.71 45.72
C TYR A 6 58.44 -7.14 46.18
N MET A 7 57.42 -8.04 46.14
CA MET A 7 57.61 -9.44 46.55
C MET A 7 58.38 -10.28 45.52
N TYR A 8 58.32 -9.92 44.21
CA TYR A 8 58.94 -10.68 43.14
C TYR A 8 60.21 -10.04 42.58
N GLU A 9 60.38 -8.74 42.64
CA GLU A 9 61.58 -8.05 42.14
C GLU A 9 62.61 -7.76 43.20
N ASP A 10 62.25 -7.62 44.48
CA ASP A 10 63.19 -7.32 45.56
C ASP A 10 63.47 -8.57 46.39
N GLN A 11 64.25 -9.49 45.78
CA GLN A 11 64.75 -10.69 46.47
C GLN A 11 65.85 -10.36 47.50
N THR A 12 66.09 -9.10 47.84
CA THR A 12 67.23 -8.66 48.64
C THR A 12 66.98 -8.76 50.16
N THR A 13 65.71 -8.84 50.61
CA THR A 13 65.41 -9.15 52.03
C THR A 13 64.92 -10.58 52.07
N SER A 14 65.86 -11.49 52.15
CA SER A 14 65.59 -12.93 52.33
C SER A 14 64.71 -13.17 53.58
N LEU A 15 63.70 -14.03 53.40
CA LEU A 15 62.86 -14.52 54.52
C LEU A 15 63.75 -14.98 55.71
N SER A 16 64.94 -15.46 55.36
CA SER A 16 65.97 -15.80 56.32
C SER A 16 66.51 -14.61 57.12
N GLU A 17 66.67 -13.43 56.54
CA GLU A 17 67.12 -12.24 57.30
C GLU A 17 66.07 -11.72 58.28
N VAL A 18 64.77 -11.71 57.86
CA VAL A 18 63.66 -11.36 58.78
C VAL A 18 63.51 -12.34 59.92
N LEU A 19 63.76 -13.62 59.64
CA LEU A 19 63.73 -14.68 60.68
C LEU A 19 64.94 -14.61 61.63
N LEU A 20 66.11 -14.32 61.04
CA LEU A 20 67.38 -14.22 61.84
C LEU A 20 67.45 -12.93 62.66
N SER A 21 66.67 -11.92 62.41
CA SER A 21 66.62 -10.64 63.20
C SER A 21 65.73 -10.77 64.46
N SER A 22 65.15 -11.95 64.75
CA SER A 22 64.22 -12.18 65.87
C SER A 22 64.94 -12.48 67.15
N ALA A 23 64.47 -11.92 68.28
CA ALA A 23 65.10 -12.01 69.56
C ALA A 23 64.93 -13.38 70.26
N ASN A 24 63.93 -14.20 69.88
CA ASN A 24 63.64 -15.52 70.42
C ASN A 24 62.90 -16.42 69.44
N MET A 25 62.90 -17.75 69.70
CA MET A 25 62.28 -18.76 68.82
C MET A 25 60.79 -18.62 68.64
N SER A 26 60.04 -18.12 69.63
CA SER A 26 58.61 -17.89 69.55
C SER A 26 58.28 -16.76 68.56
N GLU A 27 59.06 -15.68 68.49
CA GLU A 27 58.93 -14.57 67.55
C GLU A 27 59.26 -14.99 66.10
N VAL A 28 60.25 -15.88 65.95
CA VAL A 28 60.60 -16.50 64.68
C VAL A 28 59.40 -17.26 64.12
N LEU A 29 58.76 -18.12 64.92
CA LEU A 29 57.61 -18.94 64.53
C LEU A 29 56.41 -18.06 64.17
N ASN A 30 56.09 -17.06 65.00
CA ASN A 30 54.97 -16.14 64.71
C ASN A 30 55.17 -15.32 63.39
N LYS A 31 56.41 -14.87 63.16
CA LYS A 31 56.77 -14.17 61.92
C LYS A 31 56.67 -15.08 60.71
N ALA A 32 57.13 -16.33 60.82
CA ALA A 32 57.05 -17.34 59.77
C ALA A 32 55.59 -17.67 59.39
N GLU A 33 54.74 -17.88 60.43
CA GLU A 33 53.31 -18.15 60.23
C GLU A 33 52.58 -16.93 59.54
N TYR A 34 52.86 -15.71 60.01
CA TYR A 34 52.33 -14.52 59.43
C TYR A 34 52.74 -14.37 57.96
N VAL A 35 54.01 -14.58 57.66
CA VAL A 35 54.50 -14.51 56.25
C VAL A 35 53.85 -15.59 55.42
N GLN A 36 53.67 -16.81 55.91
CA GLN A 36 52.98 -17.88 55.17
C GLN A 36 51.53 -17.57 54.92
N GLN A 37 50.80 -16.97 55.88
CA GLN A 37 49.43 -16.55 55.73
C GLN A 37 49.33 -15.44 54.62
N VAL A 38 50.22 -14.45 54.60
CA VAL A 38 50.28 -13.42 53.61
C VAL A 38 50.55 -13.98 52.19
N TYR A 39 51.50 -14.93 52.09
CA TYR A 39 51.78 -15.56 50.78
C TYR A 39 50.60 -16.39 50.28
N SER A 40 49.94 -17.14 51.12
CA SER A 40 48.78 -17.95 50.75
C SER A 40 47.61 -17.06 50.33
N TYR A 41 47.37 -15.96 51.04
CA TYR A 41 46.35 -14.99 50.69
C TYR A 41 46.65 -14.29 49.32
N ASP A 42 47.89 -13.81 49.15
CA ASP A 42 48.27 -13.13 47.90
C ASP A 42 48.22 -14.10 46.71
N ARG A 43 48.62 -15.38 46.89
CA ARG A 43 48.49 -16.41 45.86
C ARG A 43 47.02 -16.68 45.49
N SER A 44 46.15 -16.84 46.48
CA SER A 44 44.72 -16.99 46.23
C SER A 44 44.13 -15.82 45.49
N LYS A 45 44.53 -14.58 45.79
CA LYS A 45 44.09 -13.38 45.07
C LYS A 45 44.66 -13.27 43.66
N LEU A 46 45.86 -13.75 43.44
CA LEU A 46 46.43 -13.84 42.07
C LEU A 46 45.68 -14.84 41.21
N ASP A 47 45.33 -15.99 41.77
CA ASP A 47 44.55 -17.02 41.09
C ASP A 47 43.13 -16.50 40.75
N GLU A 48 42.47 -15.78 41.67
CA GLU A 48 41.19 -15.11 41.45
C GLU A 48 41.26 -14.04 40.33
N ILE A 49 42.30 -13.20 40.36
CA ILE A 49 42.55 -12.19 39.30
C ILE A 49 42.79 -12.86 37.95
N SER A 50 43.57 -13.95 37.93
CA SER A 50 43.86 -14.70 36.70
C SER A 50 42.59 -15.33 36.12
N ALA A 51 41.74 -15.92 36.95
CA ALA A 51 40.44 -16.47 36.54
C ALA A 51 39.53 -15.38 35.96
N THR A 52 39.40 -14.26 36.67
CA THR A 52 38.60 -13.13 36.20
C THR A 52 39.13 -12.53 34.87
N ALA A 53 40.44 -12.44 34.71
CA ALA A 53 41.07 -11.97 33.47
C ALA A 53 40.77 -12.92 32.29
N LYS A 54 40.79 -14.24 32.55
CA LYS A 54 40.42 -15.25 31.55
C LYS A 54 38.95 -15.12 31.17
N GLU A 55 38.05 -15.04 32.15
CA GLU A 55 36.61 -14.86 31.90
C GLU A 55 36.34 -13.60 31.11
N ALA A 56 36.98 -12.48 31.43
CA ALA A 56 36.85 -11.22 30.68
C ALA A 56 37.35 -11.37 29.23
N SER A 57 38.40 -12.14 28.99
CA SER A 57 38.89 -12.44 27.65
C SER A 57 37.91 -13.28 26.82
N ASP A 58 37.31 -14.29 27.46
CA ASP A 58 36.34 -15.19 26.83
C ASP A 58 35.04 -14.41 26.46
N ILE A 59 34.56 -13.56 27.37
CA ILE A 59 33.42 -12.65 27.12
C ILE A 59 33.73 -11.69 25.97
N LYS A 60 34.94 -11.12 25.93
CA LYS A 60 35.35 -10.22 24.86
C LYS A 60 35.30 -10.94 23.50
N THR A 61 35.86 -12.14 23.40
CA THR A 61 35.85 -12.93 22.17
C THR A 61 34.43 -13.27 21.74
N LYS A 62 33.56 -13.61 22.66
CA LYS A 62 32.14 -13.87 22.38
C LYS A 62 31.45 -12.63 21.85
N LEU A 63 31.65 -11.47 22.47
CA LEU A 63 31.07 -10.21 22.03
C LEU A 63 31.52 -9.82 20.62
N GLU A 64 32.80 -10.01 20.31
CA GLU A 64 33.34 -9.77 18.95
C GLU A 64 32.67 -10.66 17.90
N ASN A 65 32.40 -11.93 18.22
CA ASN A 65 31.69 -12.85 17.34
C ASN A 65 30.21 -12.46 17.18
N ASP A 66 29.53 -12.13 18.27
CA ASP A 66 28.13 -11.71 18.25
C ASP A 66 27.96 -10.40 17.43
N MET A 67 28.91 -9.46 17.56
CA MET A 67 28.92 -8.22 16.74
C MET A 67 29.04 -8.53 15.26
N LYS A 68 29.93 -9.46 14.89
CA LYS A 68 30.09 -9.86 13.49
C LYS A 68 28.83 -10.52 12.93
N GLU A 69 28.19 -11.40 13.70
CA GLU A 69 26.92 -12.03 13.31
C GLU A 69 25.81 -11.00 13.10
N LEU A 70 25.75 -9.96 13.96
CA LEU A 70 24.82 -8.85 13.80
C LEU A 70 25.08 -8.02 12.53
N GLU A 71 26.34 -7.75 12.19
CA GLU A 71 26.72 -7.05 10.95
C GLU A 71 26.31 -7.86 9.71
N ASP A 72 26.55 -9.18 9.72
CA ASP A 72 26.16 -10.07 8.63
C ASP A 72 24.62 -10.13 8.46
N MET A 73 23.87 -10.20 9.56
CA MET A 73 22.40 -10.16 9.54
C MET A 73 21.86 -8.81 9.04
N ASP A 74 22.47 -7.69 9.41
CA ASP A 74 22.07 -6.36 8.94
C ASP A 74 22.26 -6.22 7.43
N ALA A 75 23.39 -6.71 6.90
CA ALA A 75 23.63 -6.76 5.47
C ALA A 75 22.59 -7.61 4.73
N GLU A 76 22.24 -8.81 5.25
CA GLU A 76 21.19 -9.66 4.67
C GLU A 76 19.81 -9.00 4.68
N LEU A 77 19.48 -8.28 5.76
CA LEU A 77 18.23 -7.51 5.86
C LEU A 77 18.16 -6.39 4.83
N HIS A 78 19.25 -5.66 4.61
CA HIS A 78 19.32 -4.62 3.58
C HIS A 78 19.11 -5.19 2.18
N ASP A 79 19.72 -6.33 1.86
CA ASP A 79 19.55 -7.01 0.56
C ASP A 79 18.12 -7.49 0.35
N LYS A 80 17.50 -8.07 1.38
CA LYS A 80 16.09 -8.48 1.34
C LYS A 80 15.16 -7.28 1.17
N GLN A 81 15.44 -6.18 1.83
CA GLN A 81 14.67 -4.94 1.70
C GLN A 81 14.75 -4.39 0.28
N ALA A 82 15.94 -4.34 -0.32
CA ALA A 82 16.12 -3.91 -1.71
C ALA A 82 15.35 -4.82 -2.69
N SER A 83 15.43 -6.13 -2.51
CA SER A 83 14.68 -7.11 -3.33
C SER A 83 13.17 -6.94 -3.21
N LEU A 84 12.65 -6.70 -1.99
CA LEU A 84 11.24 -6.42 -1.77
C LEU A 84 10.77 -5.13 -2.46
N TYR A 85 11.56 -4.06 -2.41
CA TYR A 85 11.24 -2.83 -3.14
C TYR A 85 11.14 -3.05 -4.65
N THR A 86 12.09 -3.80 -5.22
CA THR A 86 12.03 -4.16 -6.66
C THR A 86 10.77 -4.95 -6.99
N THR A 87 10.43 -5.95 -6.18
CA THR A 87 9.21 -6.75 -6.35
C THR A 87 7.94 -5.91 -6.27
N ILE A 88 7.88 -4.95 -5.33
CA ILE A 88 6.75 -4.02 -5.20
C ILE A 88 6.59 -3.15 -6.45
N GLU A 89 7.68 -2.65 -7.01
CA GLU A 89 7.64 -1.84 -8.24
C GLU A 89 7.19 -2.67 -9.45
N ASP A 90 7.65 -3.91 -9.58
CA ASP A 90 7.22 -4.81 -10.65
C ASP A 90 5.72 -5.16 -10.53
N LEU A 91 5.25 -5.47 -9.32
CA LEU A 91 3.82 -5.73 -9.07
C LEU A 91 2.94 -4.50 -9.35
N LYS A 92 3.42 -3.27 -9.07
CA LYS A 92 2.71 -2.04 -9.44
C LYS A 92 2.56 -1.92 -10.94
N LYS A 93 3.63 -2.16 -11.71
CA LYS A 93 3.59 -2.13 -13.18
C LYS A 93 2.61 -3.17 -13.74
N GLU A 94 2.65 -4.39 -13.21
CA GLU A 94 1.74 -5.46 -13.63
C GLU A 94 0.28 -5.10 -13.32
N ARG A 95 0.00 -4.54 -12.14
CA ARG A 95 -1.34 -4.04 -11.78
C ARG A 95 -1.84 -3.00 -12.79
N ASP A 96 -1.00 -2.02 -13.14
CA ASP A 96 -1.37 -0.94 -14.05
C ASP A 96 -1.60 -1.46 -15.49
N ASP A 97 -0.80 -2.44 -15.92
CA ASP A 97 -0.99 -3.13 -17.21
C ASP A 97 -2.31 -3.93 -17.24
N ILE A 98 -2.60 -4.68 -16.17
CA ILE A 98 -3.87 -5.40 -16.03
C ILE A 98 -5.06 -4.42 -16.01
N ALA A 99 -4.97 -3.31 -15.30
CA ALA A 99 -6.02 -2.29 -15.26
C ALA A 99 -6.28 -1.72 -16.66
N THR A 100 -5.24 -1.45 -17.44
CA THR A 100 -5.34 -0.98 -18.82
C THR A 100 -5.98 -2.04 -19.75
N LYS A 101 -5.56 -3.30 -19.63
CA LYS A 101 -6.15 -4.41 -20.38
C LYS A 101 -7.61 -4.64 -20.03
N LEU A 102 -7.97 -4.54 -18.73
CA LEU A 102 -9.36 -4.66 -18.28
C LEU A 102 -10.24 -3.57 -18.88
N THR A 103 -9.80 -2.30 -18.82
CA THR A 103 -10.52 -1.17 -19.41
C THR A 103 -10.72 -1.38 -20.91
N THR A 104 -9.68 -1.81 -21.62
CA THR A 104 -9.76 -2.09 -23.06
C THR A 104 -10.72 -3.25 -23.38
N ALA A 105 -10.69 -4.31 -22.58
CA ALA A 105 -11.58 -5.46 -22.72
C ALA A 105 -13.04 -5.08 -22.46
N GLN A 106 -13.31 -4.27 -21.43
CA GLN A 106 -14.63 -3.73 -21.13
C GLN A 106 -15.16 -2.86 -22.28
N GLN A 107 -14.31 -1.98 -22.84
CA GLN A 107 -14.69 -1.18 -24.02
C GLN A 107 -15.00 -2.05 -25.25
N ARG A 108 -14.21 -3.10 -25.49
CA ARG A 108 -14.46 -4.05 -26.60
C ARG A 108 -15.76 -4.82 -26.42
N SER A 109 -16.03 -5.33 -25.22
CA SER A 109 -17.27 -6.06 -24.93
C SER A 109 -18.50 -5.15 -25.03
N ALA A 110 -18.40 -3.91 -24.55
CA ALA A 110 -19.44 -2.89 -24.68
C ALA A 110 -19.73 -2.53 -26.14
N ARG A 111 -18.66 -2.36 -26.96
CA ARG A 111 -18.81 -2.13 -28.41
C ARG A 111 -19.43 -3.33 -29.13
N ALA A 112 -19.05 -4.56 -28.77
CA ALA A 112 -19.62 -5.77 -29.35
C ALA A 112 -21.10 -5.93 -29.02
N LEU A 113 -21.49 -5.65 -27.76
CA LEU A 113 -22.89 -5.65 -27.32
C LEU A 113 -23.68 -4.57 -28.02
N ALA A 114 -23.14 -3.34 -28.13
CA ALA A 114 -23.77 -2.24 -28.90
C ALA A 114 -23.98 -2.60 -30.38
N SER A 115 -22.98 -3.21 -31.01
CA SER A 115 -23.06 -3.68 -32.40
C SER A 115 -24.12 -4.75 -32.60
N SER A 116 -24.18 -5.74 -31.69
CA SER A 116 -25.16 -6.83 -31.69
C SER A 116 -26.61 -6.28 -31.52
N TYR A 117 -26.75 -5.33 -30.59
CA TYR A 117 -28.04 -4.69 -30.31
C TYR A 117 -28.48 -3.79 -31.50
N TYR A 118 -27.53 -3.06 -32.10
CA TYR A 118 -27.77 -2.24 -33.31
C TYR A 118 -28.27 -3.10 -34.47
N MET A 119 -27.67 -4.25 -34.72
CA MET A 119 -28.10 -5.16 -35.81
C MET A 119 -29.50 -5.72 -35.58
N SER A 120 -29.94 -5.93 -34.35
CA SER A 120 -31.29 -6.42 -34.05
C SER A 120 -32.37 -5.34 -34.16
N TYR A 121 -32.00 -4.04 -34.00
CA TYR A 121 -32.94 -2.90 -34.08
C TYR A 121 -33.03 -2.26 -35.47
N ALA A 122 -31.95 -2.34 -36.27
CA ALA A 122 -31.89 -1.73 -37.61
C ALA A 122 -32.94 -2.25 -38.61
N THR A 123 -33.62 -3.33 -38.24
CA THR A 123 -34.70 -3.93 -39.09
C THR A 123 -36.08 -3.26 -38.90
N THR A 124 -36.25 -2.22 -38.01
CA THR A 124 -37.56 -1.67 -37.68
C THR A 124 -37.55 -0.11 -37.53
N ALA A 125 -36.54 0.60 -38.05
CA ALA A 125 -36.27 1.99 -37.68
C ALA A 125 -37.05 3.06 -38.47
N ASN A 126 -37.75 3.93 -37.72
CA ASN A 126 -38.12 5.31 -38.10
C ASN A 126 -36.97 6.26 -37.72
N ASN A 127 -36.90 7.50 -38.26
CA ASN A 127 -35.85 8.51 -38.02
C ASN A 127 -35.51 8.75 -36.51
N ASP A 128 -36.51 8.66 -35.66
CA ASP A 128 -36.36 8.87 -34.20
C ASP A 128 -35.46 7.78 -33.55
N SER A 129 -35.53 6.54 -34.04
CA SER A 129 -34.66 5.46 -33.52
C SER A 129 -33.21 5.59 -34.02
N GLU A 130 -32.94 6.29 -35.13
CA GLU A 130 -31.56 6.58 -35.55
C GLU A 130 -30.86 7.57 -34.61
N VAL A 131 -31.56 8.61 -34.15
CA VAL A 131 -31.02 9.57 -33.17
C VAL A 131 -30.73 8.89 -31.84
N ALA A 132 -31.67 8.12 -31.30
CA ALA A 132 -31.50 7.38 -30.07
C ALA A 132 -30.32 6.42 -30.12
N ASN A 133 -30.21 5.64 -31.20
CA ASN A 133 -29.08 4.71 -31.42
C ASN A 133 -27.74 5.44 -31.54
N GLY A 134 -27.73 6.59 -32.21
CA GLY A 134 -26.55 7.43 -32.32
C GLY A 134 -26.07 7.96 -30.99
N ILE A 135 -26.98 8.43 -30.13
CA ILE A 135 -26.69 8.87 -28.76
C ILE A 135 -26.09 7.74 -27.93
N ILE A 136 -26.66 6.52 -27.99
CA ILE A 136 -26.18 5.35 -27.27
C ILE A 136 -24.80 4.94 -27.77
N ASN A 137 -24.56 4.87 -29.06
CA ASN A 137 -23.25 4.53 -29.64
C ASN A 137 -22.18 5.54 -29.19
N LEU A 138 -22.52 6.81 -29.18
CA LEU A 138 -21.63 7.84 -28.68
C LEU A 138 -21.37 7.70 -27.18
N ALA A 139 -22.39 7.35 -26.38
CA ALA A 139 -22.24 7.08 -24.96
C ALA A 139 -21.26 5.94 -24.68
N TYR A 140 -21.34 4.84 -25.43
CA TYR A 140 -20.41 3.73 -25.35
C TYR A 140 -18.95 4.12 -25.63
N SER A 141 -18.71 5.12 -26.53
CA SER A 141 -17.35 5.56 -26.81
C SER A 141 -16.65 6.26 -25.64
N PHE A 142 -17.41 6.69 -24.64
CA PHE A 142 -16.92 7.36 -23.43
C PHE A 142 -16.81 6.45 -22.19
N LEU A 143 -17.04 5.14 -22.33
CA LEU A 143 -16.83 4.21 -21.21
C LEU A 143 -15.39 4.33 -20.70
N GLY A 144 -15.24 4.42 -19.38
CA GLY A 144 -13.96 4.61 -18.72
C GLY A 144 -13.50 6.07 -18.61
N THR A 145 -14.25 7.04 -19.17
CA THR A 145 -13.95 8.46 -18.97
C THR A 145 -14.12 8.84 -17.50
N PRO A 146 -13.15 9.52 -16.87
CA PRO A 146 -13.24 9.90 -15.45
C PRO A 146 -14.46 10.77 -15.14
N TYR A 147 -15.05 10.57 -13.96
CA TYR A 147 -16.02 11.51 -13.41
C TYR A 147 -15.31 12.82 -13.03
N ALA A 148 -15.88 13.92 -13.47
CA ALA A 148 -15.42 15.26 -13.10
C ALA A 148 -16.62 16.10 -12.66
N SER A 149 -16.63 16.57 -11.41
CA SER A 149 -17.69 17.45 -10.90
C SER A 149 -17.79 18.72 -11.76
N GLY A 150 -18.97 19.03 -12.29
CA GLY A 150 -19.18 20.12 -13.24
C GLY A 150 -18.66 19.83 -14.65
N GLY A 151 -18.10 18.65 -14.93
CA GLY A 151 -17.55 18.25 -16.22
C GLY A 151 -18.63 18.02 -17.28
N SER A 152 -18.38 18.46 -18.53
CA SER A 152 -19.26 18.29 -19.67
C SER A 152 -18.49 18.15 -20.98
N SER A 153 -17.30 17.54 -20.92
CA SER A 153 -16.40 17.34 -22.08
C SER A 153 -15.74 15.95 -22.03
N PRO A 154 -15.16 15.48 -23.16
CA PRO A 154 -14.44 14.20 -23.22
C PRO A 154 -13.31 14.02 -22.21
N SER A 155 -12.79 15.08 -21.60
CA SER A 155 -11.77 15.00 -20.53
C SER A 155 -12.35 14.62 -19.17
N GLY A 156 -13.67 14.68 -18.97
CA GLY A 156 -14.38 14.28 -17.77
C GLY A 156 -15.82 14.77 -17.74
N PHE A 157 -16.70 13.97 -17.19
CA PHE A 157 -18.13 14.26 -17.13
C PHE A 157 -18.67 14.12 -15.71
N ASP A 158 -19.63 14.98 -15.32
CA ASP A 158 -20.63 14.61 -14.33
C ASP A 158 -21.86 13.98 -15.00
N CYS A 159 -22.81 13.46 -14.22
CA CYS A 159 -23.94 12.70 -14.73
C CYS A 159 -24.78 13.49 -15.77
N SER A 160 -25.13 14.73 -15.45
CA SER A 160 -25.95 15.59 -16.33
C SER A 160 -25.14 16.26 -17.43
N GLY A 161 -23.84 16.50 -17.20
CA GLY A 161 -22.91 16.95 -18.25
C GLY A 161 -22.68 15.89 -19.31
N PHE A 162 -22.64 14.61 -18.91
CA PHE A 162 -22.57 13.48 -19.83
C PHE A 162 -23.82 13.43 -20.75
N THR A 163 -25.00 13.39 -20.18
CA THR A 163 -26.24 13.38 -20.96
C THR A 163 -26.34 14.61 -21.85
N SER A 164 -26.13 15.83 -21.32
CA SER A 164 -26.18 17.07 -22.11
C SER A 164 -25.17 17.07 -23.25
N TYR A 165 -23.95 16.55 -23.04
CA TYR A 165 -22.94 16.46 -24.08
C TYR A 165 -23.39 15.56 -25.22
N LEU A 166 -23.88 14.36 -24.91
CA LEU A 166 -24.30 13.38 -25.91
C LEU A 166 -25.44 13.90 -26.77
N PHE A 167 -26.51 14.41 -26.16
CA PHE A 167 -27.66 14.91 -26.87
C PHE A 167 -27.33 16.16 -27.76
N ARG A 168 -26.43 17.01 -27.26
CA ARG A 168 -25.97 18.17 -28.02
C ARG A 168 -25.30 17.82 -29.36
N GLN A 169 -24.63 16.66 -29.44
CA GLN A 169 -24.02 16.21 -30.70
C GLN A 169 -25.06 15.89 -31.77
N TYR A 170 -26.33 15.71 -31.38
CA TYR A 170 -27.48 15.50 -32.25
C TYR A 170 -28.41 16.70 -32.32
N GLY A 171 -27.92 17.89 -31.89
CA GLY A 171 -28.70 19.14 -31.97
C GLY A 171 -29.75 19.31 -30.88
N ILE A 172 -29.81 18.40 -29.89
CA ILE A 172 -30.79 18.40 -28.81
C ILE A 172 -30.14 19.00 -27.54
N ASN A 173 -30.73 20.08 -27.03
CA ASN A 173 -30.18 20.78 -25.87
C ASN A 173 -30.92 20.37 -24.58
N LEU A 174 -30.23 19.66 -23.71
CA LEU A 174 -30.70 19.34 -22.38
C LEU A 174 -30.24 20.40 -21.36
N SER A 175 -31.04 20.59 -20.32
CA SER A 175 -30.63 21.42 -19.17
C SER A 175 -29.34 20.90 -18.54
N ARG A 176 -28.53 21.82 -17.99
CA ARG A 176 -27.20 21.43 -17.40
C ARG A 176 -27.34 20.59 -16.12
N SER A 177 -28.38 20.78 -15.32
CA SER A 177 -28.56 20.07 -14.07
C SER A 177 -29.43 18.82 -14.20
N SER A 178 -29.09 17.75 -13.48
CA SER A 178 -29.87 16.50 -13.43
C SER A 178 -31.32 16.72 -13.01
N SER A 179 -31.54 17.60 -12.02
CA SER A 179 -32.89 17.95 -11.57
C SER A 179 -33.72 18.63 -12.66
N ALA A 180 -33.12 19.54 -13.42
CA ALA A 180 -33.86 20.20 -14.53
C ALA A 180 -34.11 19.25 -15.71
N GLN A 181 -33.24 18.30 -15.96
CA GLN A 181 -33.46 17.25 -16.96
C GLN A 181 -34.63 16.34 -16.60
N ALA A 182 -34.96 16.18 -15.31
CA ALA A 182 -36.13 15.42 -14.90
C ALA A 182 -37.49 16.05 -15.26
N TYR A 183 -37.49 17.32 -15.67
CA TYR A 183 -38.71 18.07 -16.06
C TYR A 183 -38.77 18.44 -17.54
N GLY A 184 -37.67 18.22 -18.28
CA GLY A 184 -37.64 18.47 -19.72
C GLY A 184 -38.12 17.28 -20.57
N GLY A 185 -38.15 17.45 -21.88
CA GLY A 185 -38.55 16.40 -22.80
C GLY A 185 -39.97 15.87 -22.58
N GLN A 186 -40.30 14.77 -23.22
CA GLN A 186 -41.56 14.06 -23.04
C GLN A 186 -41.48 13.10 -21.85
N ALA A 187 -42.49 13.10 -20.97
CA ALA A 187 -42.58 12.11 -19.91
C ALA A 187 -42.90 10.73 -20.48
N VAL A 188 -42.17 9.71 -20.03
CA VAL A 188 -42.33 8.32 -20.48
C VAL A 188 -42.62 7.45 -19.26
N SER A 189 -43.57 6.51 -19.39
CA SER A 189 -43.82 5.51 -18.36
C SER A 189 -42.67 4.45 -18.34
N LEU A 190 -42.47 3.79 -17.19
CA LEU A 190 -41.48 2.71 -17.12
C LEU A 190 -41.82 1.52 -18.03
N SER A 191 -43.09 1.33 -18.38
CA SER A 191 -43.53 0.29 -19.32
C SER A 191 -43.16 0.61 -20.76
N ASP A 192 -43.03 1.91 -21.11
CA ASP A 192 -42.81 2.39 -22.46
C ASP A 192 -41.37 2.90 -22.68
N ILE A 193 -40.48 2.65 -21.68
CA ILE A 193 -39.09 3.08 -21.77
C ILE A 193 -38.38 2.43 -22.97
N GLN A 194 -37.66 3.23 -23.69
CA GLN A 194 -36.90 2.83 -24.86
C GLN A 194 -35.44 3.22 -24.76
N PRO A 195 -34.51 2.48 -25.39
CA PRO A 195 -33.11 2.88 -25.45
C PRO A 195 -32.94 4.31 -25.97
N GLY A 196 -32.13 5.12 -25.32
CA GLY A 196 -31.94 6.54 -25.55
C GLY A 196 -32.75 7.44 -24.59
N ASP A 197 -33.71 6.90 -23.84
CA ASP A 197 -34.43 7.66 -22.80
C ASP A 197 -33.50 8.02 -21.64
N VAL A 198 -33.71 9.19 -21.06
CA VAL A 198 -33.00 9.66 -19.86
C VAL A 198 -33.74 9.18 -18.61
N VAL A 199 -33.09 8.34 -17.83
CA VAL A 199 -33.57 7.88 -16.52
C VAL A 199 -33.10 8.84 -15.45
N CYS A 200 -34.03 9.38 -14.68
CA CYS A 200 -33.78 10.40 -13.66
C CYS A 200 -33.96 9.83 -12.25
N TYR A 201 -33.05 10.23 -11.36
CA TYR A 201 -33.00 9.85 -9.95
C TYR A 201 -32.83 11.11 -9.10
N PRO A 202 -32.96 11.02 -7.77
CA PRO A 202 -32.61 12.13 -6.90
C PRO A 202 -31.15 12.57 -7.08
N GLY A 203 -30.94 13.74 -7.70
CA GLY A 203 -29.58 14.28 -7.93
C GLY A 203 -28.75 13.60 -9.02
N HIS A 204 -29.33 12.65 -9.79
CA HIS A 204 -28.56 11.87 -10.77
C HIS A 204 -29.39 11.56 -12.03
N VAL A 205 -28.69 11.28 -13.14
CA VAL A 205 -29.27 10.86 -14.42
C VAL A 205 -28.37 9.87 -15.16
N GLY A 206 -28.98 9.03 -15.99
CA GLY A 206 -28.29 8.12 -16.90
C GLY A 206 -29.13 7.92 -18.17
N ILE A 207 -28.53 7.35 -19.21
CA ILE A 207 -29.20 7.01 -20.47
C ILE A 207 -29.56 5.54 -20.47
N TYR A 208 -30.83 5.21 -20.69
CA TYR A 208 -31.28 3.83 -20.82
C TYR A 208 -30.73 3.21 -22.09
N ILE A 209 -30.15 2.04 -21.99
CA ILE A 209 -29.52 1.34 -23.11
C ILE A 209 -30.22 0.01 -23.45
N GLY A 210 -31.36 -0.26 -22.78
CA GLY A 210 -32.08 -1.53 -22.93
C GLY A 210 -31.71 -2.54 -21.87
N GLY A 211 -32.49 -3.63 -21.77
CA GLY A 211 -32.18 -4.75 -20.85
C GLY A 211 -32.14 -4.37 -19.35
N GLY A 212 -32.82 -3.31 -18.94
CA GLY A 212 -32.78 -2.84 -17.55
C GLY A 212 -31.45 -2.15 -17.15
N GLN A 213 -30.69 -1.65 -18.13
CA GLN A 213 -29.38 -1.04 -17.92
C GLN A 213 -29.36 0.43 -18.35
N ILE A 214 -28.50 1.19 -17.69
CA ILE A 214 -28.17 2.56 -18.05
C ILE A 214 -26.66 2.70 -18.27
N ILE A 215 -26.27 3.71 -19.05
CA ILE A 215 -24.91 4.23 -19.11
C ILE A 215 -24.89 5.60 -18.46
N HIS A 216 -23.97 5.85 -17.56
CA HIS A 216 -23.90 7.08 -16.78
C HIS A 216 -22.47 7.44 -16.34
N ALA A 217 -22.19 8.74 -16.15
CA ALA A 217 -21.03 9.15 -15.37
C ALA A 217 -21.39 8.98 -13.86
N SER A 218 -20.73 8.08 -13.18
CA SER A 218 -21.17 7.54 -11.88
C SER A 218 -21.08 8.54 -10.72
N VAL A 219 -19.93 8.63 -10.06
CA VAL A 219 -19.71 9.50 -8.89
C VAL A 219 -18.25 9.98 -8.88
N PRO A 220 -17.89 10.98 -8.06
CA PRO A 220 -16.49 11.38 -7.88
C PRO A 220 -15.57 10.20 -7.55
N GLY A 221 -14.45 10.11 -8.26
CA GLY A 221 -13.49 9.00 -8.14
C GLY A 221 -13.81 7.77 -8.98
N ASP A 222 -14.93 7.76 -9.71
CA ASP A 222 -15.37 6.69 -10.61
C ASP A 222 -15.36 7.19 -12.06
N VAL A 223 -15.90 6.39 -12.98
CA VAL A 223 -15.86 6.63 -14.43
C VAL A 223 -17.26 6.55 -15.04
N VAL A 224 -17.36 6.89 -16.32
CA VAL A 224 -18.52 6.53 -17.15
C VAL A 224 -18.57 5.02 -17.28
N LYS A 225 -19.71 4.43 -16.87
CA LYS A 225 -19.90 2.96 -16.84
C LYS A 225 -21.35 2.55 -17.10
N ILE A 226 -21.54 1.26 -17.34
CA ILE A 226 -22.86 0.63 -17.42
C ILE A 226 -23.24 0.15 -16.00
N ALA A 227 -24.51 0.38 -15.64
CA ALA A 227 -25.07 -0.08 -14.37
C ALA A 227 -26.53 -0.54 -14.56
N SER A 228 -27.09 -1.22 -13.58
CA SER A 228 -28.56 -1.47 -13.54
C SER A 228 -29.31 -0.15 -13.48
N MET A 229 -30.43 -0.03 -14.17
CA MET A 229 -31.30 1.13 -14.04
C MET A 229 -31.91 1.28 -12.64
N ASN A 230 -31.86 0.24 -11.83
CA ASN A 230 -32.38 0.23 -10.47
C ASN A 230 -31.32 0.53 -9.40
N ILE A 231 -30.23 1.26 -9.75
CA ILE A 231 -29.19 1.69 -8.78
C ILE A 231 -29.73 2.61 -7.70
N MET A 232 -30.79 3.36 -7.99
CA MET A 232 -31.51 4.26 -7.10
C MET A 232 -33.00 4.24 -7.44
N THR A 233 -33.83 4.89 -6.61
CA THR A 233 -35.26 5.08 -6.92
C THR A 233 -35.41 5.98 -8.13
N ILE A 234 -36.05 5.48 -9.21
CA ILE A 234 -36.34 6.24 -10.43
C ILE A 234 -37.44 7.26 -10.11
N THR A 235 -37.19 8.53 -10.39
CA THR A 235 -38.13 9.64 -10.19
C THR A 235 -38.86 10.03 -11.46
N ALA A 236 -38.22 9.88 -12.61
CA ALA A 236 -38.80 10.13 -13.91
C ALA A 236 -38.04 9.40 -15.04
N VAL A 237 -38.70 9.19 -16.16
CA VAL A 237 -38.07 8.85 -17.44
C VAL A 237 -38.45 9.92 -18.43
N ARG A 238 -37.49 10.39 -19.21
CA ARG A 238 -37.67 11.50 -20.18
C ARG A 238 -37.11 11.14 -21.54
N ARG A 239 -37.91 11.37 -22.59
CA ARG A 239 -37.53 11.22 -23.99
C ARG A 239 -37.30 12.61 -24.60
N TYR A 240 -36.18 12.78 -25.26
CA TYR A 240 -35.74 14.04 -25.84
C TYR A 240 -35.54 13.95 -27.35
N TRP A 241 -35.61 12.76 -27.89
CA TRP A 241 -35.44 12.45 -29.33
C TRP A 241 -36.77 12.05 -29.99
#